data_1df1ae1eec021185a0f7cb132ffe213d
#
_entry.id   1df1ae1eec021185a0f7cb132ffe213d
#
_cell.length_a   1.000
_cell.length_b   1.000
_cell.length_c   1.000
_cell.angle_alpha   90.00
_cell.angle_beta   90.00
_cell.angle_gamma   90.00
#
_symmetry.space_group_name_H-M   'P 1'
#
loop_
_entity.id
_entity.type
_entity.pdbx_description
1 polymer ?
#
loop_
_entity_poly.entity_id
_entity_poly.type
_entity_poly.pdbx_seq_one_letter_code
_entity_poly.pdbx_strand_id
1 'polypeptide(L)'
;MTALDPRLDKRVKLSDGGLITKMLDIANGIDDVIKLGRGDPDLDTPAHIIKAGQEALANGATHYTHPLGIEPLREAIANNIRHYGGADYATDEIMITPGGQQGMFIIALSLLNPSDEIIVPCPGYNPYQQAAEMSDAVVRKVPMTMETNFTLTSEMVEA
;
A
#
# COMPACT_ATOMS: atom_id res chain seq x y z
N MET A 1 27.70 -7.00 2.88
CA MET A 1 26.49 -7.42 2.14
C MET A 1 26.74 -8.83 1.61
N THR A 2 26.00 -9.81 2.09
CA THR A 2 26.04 -11.16 1.53
C THR A 2 25.48 -11.09 0.11
N ALA A 3 26.18 -11.67 -0.85
CA ALA A 3 25.67 -11.73 -2.22
C ALA A 3 24.34 -12.47 -2.23
N LEU A 4 23.33 -11.89 -2.89
CA LEU A 4 22.03 -12.56 -3.06
C LEU A 4 22.22 -13.87 -3.82
N ASP A 5 21.49 -14.90 -3.41
CA ASP A 5 21.49 -16.21 -4.08
C ASP A 5 21.15 -16.01 -5.57
N PRO A 6 22.00 -16.53 -6.50
CA PRO A 6 21.79 -16.35 -7.93
C PRO A 6 20.49 -16.99 -8.46
N ARG A 7 19.85 -17.87 -7.68
CA ARG A 7 18.55 -18.47 -8.00
C ARG A 7 17.36 -17.53 -7.78
N LEU A 8 17.58 -16.42 -7.04
CA LEU A 8 16.51 -15.46 -6.78
C LEU A 8 16.23 -14.60 -8.00
N ASP A 9 14.97 -14.33 -8.24
CA ASP A 9 14.51 -13.42 -9.29
C ASP A 9 15.09 -12.02 -9.10
N LYS A 10 15.30 -11.29 -10.23
CA LYS A 10 15.80 -9.91 -10.21
C LYS A 10 14.97 -8.98 -9.34
N ARG A 11 13.66 -9.22 -9.23
CA ARG A 11 12.73 -8.42 -8.44
C ARG A 11 13.01 -8.47 -6.94
N VAL A 12 13.62 -9.53 -6.43
CA VAL A 12 14.03 -9.61 -5.02
C VAL A 12 15.07 -8.56 -4.67
N LYS A 13 15.87 -8.12 -5.65
CA LYS A 13 16.89 -7.06 -5.47
C LYS A 13 16.25 -5.69 -5.25
N LEU A 14 15.01 -5.49 -5.73
CA LEU A 14 14.24 -4.26 -5.55
C LEU A 14 13.68 -4.12 -4.12
N SER A 15 13.58 -5.24 -3.40
CA SER A 15 13.00 -5.30 -2.04
C SER A 15 14.05 -5.25 -0.91
N ASP A 16 15.18 -4.55 -1.09
CA ASP A 16 16.27 -4.41 -0.08
C ASP A 16 15.84 -3.68 1.21
N GLY A 17 14.61 -3.88 1.64
CA GLY A 17 14.04 -3.35 2.88
C GLY A 17 13.98 -1.82 2.96
N GLY A 18 14.61 -1.13 2.03
CA GLY A 18 14.68 0.32 1.96
C GLY A 18 15.41 0.98 3.13
N LEU A 19 15.61 2.28 3.01
CA LEU A 19 16.27 3.11 4.03
C LEU A 19 15.50 3.09 5.36
N ILE A 20 14.18 3.05 5.32
CA ILE A 20 13.31 3.07 6.52
C ILE A 20 13.56 1.83 7.37
N THR A 21 13.62 0.64 6.79
CA THR A 21 13.90 -0.61 7.54
C THR A 21 15.27 -0.55 8.19
N LYS A 22 16.29 -0.11 7.45
CA LYS A 22 17.66 0.04 7.99
C LYS A 22 17.71 1.05 9.15
N MET A 23 16.98 2.15 9.04
CA MET A 23 16.89 3.14 10.13
C MET A 23 16.15 2.59 11.36
N LEU A 24 15.09 1.80 11.15
CA LEU A 24 14.38 1.15 12.25
C LEU A 24 15.26 0.11 12.97
N ASP A 25 16.05 -0.67 12.22
CA ASP A 25 16.97 -1.63 12.81
C ASP A 25 18.05 -0.93 13.66
N ILE A 26 18.58 0.19 13.18
CA ILE A 26 19.51 1.02 13.95
C ILE A 26 18.84 1.58 15.20
N ALA A 27 17.65 2.17 15.07
CA ALA A 27 16.91 2.75 16.17
C ALA A 27 16.50 1.73 17.23
N ASN A 28 16.25 0.49 16.85
CA ASN A 28 15.93 -0.60 17.80
C ASN A 28 17.13 -1.03 18.66
N GLY A 29 18.36 -0.69 18.24
CA GLY A 29 19.58 -0.95 19.01
C GLY A 29 20.01 0.21 19.91
N ILE A 30 19.23 1.29 20.01
CA ILE A 30 19.55 2.48 20.80
C ILE A 30 18.47 2.68 21.87
N ASP A 31 18.90 2.76 23.14
CA ASP A 31 18.00 3.06 24.24
C ASP A 31 17.55 4.53 24.20
N ASP A 32 16.34 4.80 24.66
CA ASP A 32 15.74 6.13 24.78
C ASP A 32 15.64 6.95 23.48
N VAL A 33 15.64 6.31 22.31
CA VAL A 33 15.52 7.00 21.03
C VAL A 33 14.08 7.40 20.73
N ILE A 34 13.88 8.66 20.30
CA ILE A 34 12.59 9.15 19.78
C ILE A 34 12.46 8.71 18.31
N LYS A 35 11.55 7.78 18.03
CA LYS A 35 11.33 7.20 16.70
C LYS A 35 10.40 8.06 15.86
N LEU A 36 10.93 8.88 14.96
CA LEU A 36 10.16 9.72 14.03
C LEU A 36 10.11 9.14 12.60
N GLY A 37 10.68 7.96 12.38
CA GLY A 37 10.86 7.40 11.04
C GLY A 37 9.66 6.62 10.49
N ARG A 38 8.64 6.33 11.31
CA ARG A 38 7.45 5.58 10.91
C ARG A 38 6.20 6.28 11.44
N GLY A 39 5.26 6.58 10.52
CA GLY A 39 3.92 7.04 10.89
C GLY A 39 3.06 5.83 11.27
N ASP A 40 2.89 5.61 12.56
CA ASP A 40 2.01 4.56 13.10
C ASP A 40 1.09 5.23 14.12
N PRO A 41 -0.24 5.15 13.96
CA PRO A 41 -1.15 5.69 14.96
C PRO A 41 -0.89 5.07 16.33
N ASP A 42 -0.78 5.90 17.36
CA ASP A 42 -0.53 5.48 18.73
C ASP A 42 -1.81 5.21 19.53
N LEU A 43 -2.97 5.38 18.89
CA LEU A 43 -4.28 5.08 19.50
C LEU A 43 -4.64 3.61 19.27
N ASP A 44 -5.10 2.98 20.35
CA ASP A 44 -5.62 1.62 20.27
C ASP A 44 -6.88 1.53 19.39
N THR A 45 -7.08 0.35 18.80
CA THR A 45 -8.31 0.06 18.07
C THR A 45 -9.53 0.22 18.98
N PRO A 46 -10.60 0.91 18.57
CA PRO A 46 -11.79 1.11 19.38
C PRO A 46 -12.38 -0.21 19.91
N ALA A 47 -12.79 -0.22 21.18
CA ALA A 47 -13.22 -1.44 21.88
C ALA A 47 -14.37 -2.19 21.16
N HIS A 48 -15.28 -1.48 20.50
CA HIS A 48 -16.38 -2.12 19.75
C HIS A 48 -15.88 -2.88 18.52
N ILE A 49 -14.80 -2.42 17.88
CA ILE A 49 -14.17 -3.10 16.73
C ILE A 49 -13.43 -4.35 17.22
N ILE A 50 -12.69 -4.23 18.32
CA ILE A 50 -12.01 -5.38 18.95
C ILE A 50 -13.03 -6.45 19.30
N LYS A 51 -14.14 -6.06 19.96
CA LYS A 51 -15.21 -6.98 20.34
C LYS A 51 -15.82 -7.68 19.12
N ALA A 52 -16.13 -6.95 18.05
CA ALA A 52 -16.65 -7.54 16.82
C ALA A 52 -15.70 -8.59 16.22
N GLY A 53 -14.38 -8.31 16.22
CA GLY A 53 -13.38 -9.29 15.77
C GLY A 53 -13.32 -10.55 16.65
N GLN A 54 -13.37 -10.38 17.98
CA GLN A 54 -13.43 -11.49 18.93
C GLN A 54 -14.67 -12.36 18.74
N GLU A 55 -15.83 -11.74 18.59
CA GLU A 55 -17.11 -12.44 18.33
C GLU A 55 -17.08 -13.19 17.00
N ALA A 56 -16.54 -12.59 15.94
CA ALA A 56 -16.40 -13.25 14.65
C ALA A 56 -15.53 -14.53 14.76
N LEU A 57 -14.39 -14.44 15.44
CA LEU A 57 -13.53 -15.61 15.68
C LEU A 57 -14.24 -16.68 16.52
N ALA A 58 -14.90 -16.29 17.60
CA ALA A 58 -15.65 -17.21 18.46
C ALA A 58 -16.79 -17.91 17.72
N ASN A 59 -17.39 -17.25 16.75
CA ASN A 59 -18.45 -17.79 15.89
C ASN A 59 -17.92 -18.55 14.66
N GLY A 60 -16.64 -18.84 14.58
CA GLY A 60 -16.06 -19.69 13.54
C GLY A 60 -15.73 -18.99 12.22
N ALA A 61 -15.59 -17.65 12.20
CA ALA A 61 -15.13 -16.94 11.00
C ALA A 61 -13.63 -17.15 10.73
N THR A 62 -13.23 -18.42 10.57
CA THR A 62 -11.84 -18.87 10.42
C THR A 62 -11.61 -19.69 9.15
N HIS A 63 -12.58 -19.70 8.23
CA HIS A 63 -12.52 -20.43 6.99
C HIS A 63 -12.19 -19.53 5.79
N TYR A 64 -11.91 -20.16 4.65
CA TYR A 64 -11.69 -19.44 3.40
C TYR A 64 -12.90 -18.57 3.03
N THR A 65 -12.58 -17.37 2.55
CA THR A 65 -13.58 -16.42 2.05
C THR A 65 -13.56 -16.39 0.53
N HIS A 66 -14.51 -15.67 -0.04
CA HIS A 66 -14.49 -15.34 -1.47
C HIS A 66 -13.21 -14.56 -1.83
N PRO A 67 -12.57 -14.77 -3.00
CA PRO A 67 -11.37 -14.03 -3.41
C PRO A 67 -11.48 -12.51 -3.38
N LEU A 68 -12.65 -11.96 -3.65
CA LEU A 68 -12.93 -10.52 -3.52
C LEU A 68 -13.21 -10.07 -2.08
N GLY A 69 -13.22 -10.96 -1.11
CA GLY A 69 -13.63 -10.69 0.27
C GLY A 69 -15.11 -11.00 0.55
N ILE A 70 -15.48 -11.00 1.82
CA ILE A 70 -16.86 -11.31 2.24
C ILE A 70 -17.85 -10.25 1.75
N GLU A 71 -19.00 -10.70 1.28
CA GLU A 71 -20.01 -9.82 0.69
C GLU A 71 -20.50 -8.72 1.64
N PRO A 72 -20.81 -8.98 2.93
CA PRO A 72 -21.23 -7.92 3.85
C PRO A 72 -20.21 -6.79 4.01
N LEU A 73 -18.90 -7.08 3.91
CA LEU A 73 -17.87 -6.04 3.96
C LEU A 73 -17.85 -5.21 2.67
N ARG A 74 -18.00 -5.85 1.52
CA ARG A 74 -18.05 -5.17 0.22
C ARG A 74 -19.29 -4.25 0.13
N GLU A 75 -20.44 -4.72 0.61
CA GLU A 75 -21.66 -3.90 0.72
C GLU A 75 -21.47 -2.70 1.66
N ALA A 76 -20.86 -2.91 2.82
CA ALA A 76 -20.57 -1.84 3.77
C ALA A 76 -19.65 -0.78 3.15
N ILE A 77 -18.64 -1.19 2.38
CA ILE A 77 -17.73 -0.28 1.67
C ILE A 77 -18.48 0.49 0.57
N ALA A 78 -19.29 -0.18 -0.27
CA ALA A 78 -20.10 0.49 -1.29
C ALA A 78 -21.00 1.56 -0.68
N ASN A 79 -21.70 1.22 0.40
CA ASN A 79 -22.57 2.15 1.13
C ASN A 79 -21.79 3.32 1.75
N ASN A 80 -20.60 3.06 2.29
CA ASN A 80 -19.75 4.09 2.86
C ASN A 80 -19.26 5.08 1.80
N ILE A 81 -18.79 4.57 0.65
CA ILE A 81 -18.35 5.42 -0.47
C ILE A 81 -19.51 6.32 -0.94
N ARG A 82 -20.71 5.75 -1.13
CA ARG A 82 -21.91 6.49 -1.51
C ARG A 82 -22.26 7.55 -0.46
N HIS A 83 -22.20 7.21 0.81
CA HIS A 83 -22.51 8.13 1.91
C HIS A 83 -21.62 9.38 1.91
N TYR A 84 -20.35 9.24 1.57
CA TYR A 84 -19.39 10.36 1.49
C TYR A 84 -19.33 11.02 0.11
N GLY A 85 -20.33 10.81 -0.74
CA GLY A 85 -20.44 11.48 -2.05
C GLY A 85 -19.57 10.89 -3.14
N GLY A 86 -19.06 9.68 -2.96
CA GLY A 86 -18.37 8.93 -4.01
C GLY A 86 -19.32 8.30 -5.03
N ALA A 87 -18.73 7.61 -6.00
CA ALA A 87 -19.48 6.88 -7.03
C ALA A 87 -20.31 5.72 -6.42
N ASP A 88 -21.31 5.29 -7.18
CA ASP A 88 -22.14 4.14 -6.82
C ASP A 88 -21.48 2.86 -7.40
N TYR A 89 -20.89 2.07 -6.51
CA TYR A 89 -20.23 0.81 -6.89
C TYR A 89 -21.10 -0.38 -6.54
N ALA A 90 -21.17 -1.36 -7.45
CA ALA A 90 -21.69 -2.69 -7.15
C ALA A 90 -20.68 -3.49 -6.32
N THR A 91 -21.13 -4.53 -5.62
CA THR A 91 -20.25 -5.33 -4.74
C THR A 91 -19.20 -6.14 -5.49
N ASP A 92 -19.41 -6.44 -6.77
CA ASP A 92 -18.46 -7.13 -7.65
C ASP A 92 -17.36 -6.21 -8.21
N GLU A 93 -17.54 -4.88 -8.07
CA GLU A 93 -16.50 -3.89 -8.39
C GLU A 93 -15.56 -3.59 -7.21
N ILE A 94 -15.74 -4.27 -6.06
CA ILE A 94 -14.97 -4.05 -4.84
C ILE A 94 -14.18 -5.31 -4.49
N MET A 95 -12.87 -5.15 -4.34
CA MET A 95 -11.98 -6.18 -3.84
C MET A 95 -11.38 -5.78 -2.50
N ILE A 96 -11.46 -6.69 -1.52
CA ILE A 96 -10.82 -6.52 -0.21
C ILE A 96 -9.39 -7.06 -0.26
N THR A 97 -8.45 -6.27 0.20
CA THR A 97 -7.04 -6.66 0.28
C THR A 97 -6.50 -6.48 1.70
N PRO A 98 -5.52 -7.27 2.12
CA PRO A 98 -4.76 -7.03 3.35
C PRO A 98 -3.95 -5.74 3.27
N GLY A 99 -4.61 -4.61 3.48
CA GLY A 99 -4.05 -3.27 3.34
C GLY A 99 -3.93 -2.78 1.90
N GLY A 100 -3.85 -1.46 1.74
CA GLY A 100 -3.77 -0.79 0.43
C GLY A 100 -2.51 -1.14 -0.36
N GLN A 101 -1.42 -1.53 0.30
CA GLN A 101 -0.19 -1.90 -0.38
C GLN A 101 -0.38 -3.14 -1.28
N GLN A 102 -1.07 -4.17 -0.80
CA GLN A 102 -1.40 -5.32 -1.64
C GLN A 102 -2.31 -4.92 -2.81
N GLY A 103 -3.28 -4.04 -2.56
CA GLY A 103 -4.13 -3.51 -3.62
C GLY A 103 -3.33 -2.85 -4.74
N MET A 104 -2.34 -2.01 -4.39
CA MET A 104 -1.46 -1.38 -5.37
C MET A 104 -0.66 -2.39 -6.19
N PHE A 105 -0.11 -3.44 -5.54
CA PHE A 105 0.60 -4.50 -6.26
C PHE A 105 -0.32 -5.26 -7.22
N ILE A 106 -1.54 -5.58 -6.80
CA ILE A 106 -2.53 -6.24 -7.66
C ILE A 106 -2.84 -5.34 -8.87
N ILE A 107 -3.10 -4.06 -8.66
CA ILE A 107 -3.38 -3.09 -9.74
C ILE A 107 -2.19 -3.02 -10.71
N ALA A 108 -0.98 -2.82 -10.21
CA ALA A 108 0.20 -2.72 -11.06
C ALA A 108 0.43 -3.99 -11.90
N LEU A 109 0.36 -5.17 -11.27
CA LEU A 109 0.54 -6.46 -11.95
C LEU A 109 -0.58 -6.79 -12.94
N SER A 110 -1.77 -6.20 -12.77
CA SER A 110 -2.93 -6.46 -13.64
C SER A 110 -3.02 -5.49 -14.82
N LEU A 111 -2.53 -4.26 -14.67
CA LEU A 111 -2.71 -3.19 -15.65
C LEU A 111 -1.44 -2.82 -16.40
N LEU A 112 -0.25 -3.05 -15.84
CA LEU A 112 1.01 -2.65 -16.42
C LEU A 112 1.68 -3.84 -17.12
N ASN A 113 2.04 -3.63 -18.38
CA ASN A 113 2.91 -4.52 -19.14
C ASN A 113 4.37 -4.07 -19.04
N PRO A 114 5.34 -4.94 -19.38
CA PRO A 114 6.72 -4.51 -19.53
C PRO A 114 6.86 -3.32 -20.48
N SER A 115 7.58 -2.30 -20.04
CA SER A 115 7.80 -1.03 -20.76
C SER A 115 6.63 -0.04 -20.78
N ASP A 116 5.48 -0.36 -20.18
CA ASP A 116 4.47 0.68 -19.93
C ASP A 116 5.06 1.74 -18.97
N GLU A 117 4.61 2.98 -19.10
CA GLU A 117 5.10 4.09 -18.29
C GLU A 117 4.08 4.45 -17.21
N ILE A 118 4.58 4.70 -16.00
CA ILE A 118 3.78 5.19 -14.87
C ILE A 118 4.41 6.43 -14.27
N ILE A 119 3.61 7.44 -14.04
CA ILE A 119 4.02 8.68 -13.37
C ILE A 119 3.94 8.50 -11.87
N VAL A 120 5.05 8.77 -11.17
CA VAL A 120 5.13 8.70 -9.70
C VAL A 120 5.64 10.02 -9.15
N PRO A 121 4.82 10.75 -8.37
CA PRO A 121 5.26 11.97 -7.68
C PRO A 121 6.39 11.67 -6.68
N CYS A 122 7.40 12.53 -6.63
CA CYS A 122 8.57 12.40 -5.76
C CYS A 122 8.87 13.73 -5.05
N PRO A 123 8.99 13.77 -3.70
CA PRO A 123 8.92 12.65 -2.76
C PRO A 123 7.51 12.05 -2.68
N GLY A 124 7.42 10.74 -2.44
CA GLY A 124 6.17 10.01 -2.40
C GLY A 124 6.29 8.67 -1.70
N TYR A 125 5.21 7.93 -1.68
CA TYR A 125 5.17 6.62 -1.04
C TYR A 125 5.89 5.58 -1.91
N ASN A 126 7.02 5.07 -1.41
CA ASN A 126 7.91 4.16 -2.15
C ASN A 126 7.25 2.90 -2.75
N PRO A 127 6.24 2.27 -2.13
CA PRO A 127 5.55 1.12 -2.72
C PRO A 127 4.92 1.36 -4.09
N TYR A 128 4.58 2.60 -4.48
CA TYR A 128 4.11 2.89 -5.85
C TYR A 128 5.19 2.56 -6.88
N GLN A 129 6.41 3.04 -6.63
CA GLN A 129 7.55 2.74 -7.49
C GLN A 129 7.85 1.24 -7.50
N GLN A 130 7.88 0.59 -6.33
CA GLN A 130 8.18 -0.83 -6.22
C GLN A 130 7.16 -1.70 -6.97
N ALA A 131 5.87 -1.38 -6.88
CA ALA A 131 4.82 -2.11 -7.59
C ALA A 131 4.99 -2.02 -9.12
N ALA A 132 5.32 -0.82 -9.62
CA ALA A 132 5.60 -0.59 -11.04
C ALA A 132 6.84 -1.36 -11.52
N GLU A 133 7.94 -1.28 -10.77
CA GLU A 133 9.19 -1.97 -11.09
C GLU A 133 9.02 -3.50 -11.07
N MET A 134 8.17 -4.03 -10.19
CA MET A 134 7.84 -5.47 -10.16
C MET A 134 7.00 -5.92 -11.37
N SER A 135 6.36 -4.99 -12.06
CA SER A 135 5.66 -5.23 -13.33
C SER A 135 6.54 -5.01 -14.57
N ASP A 136 7.84 -4.74 -14.38
CA ASP A 136 8.78 -4.32 -15.44
C ASP A 136 8.36 -3.03 -16.16
N ALA A 137 7.53 -2.19 -15.52
CA ALA A 137 7.12 -0.89 -16.03
C ALA A 137 8.20 0.18 -15.79
N VAL A 138 8.17 1.22 -16.60
CA VAL A 138 9.09 2.36 -16.53
C VAL A 138 8.52 3.42 -15.59
N VAL A 139 9.22 3.73 -14.51
CA VAL A 139 8.80 4.77 -13.57
C VAL A 139 9.28 6.14 -14.05
N ARG A 140 8.34 7.05 -14.33
CA ARG A 140 8.58 8.47 -14.61
C ARG A 140 8.36 9.26 -13.32
N LYS A 141 9.45 9.75 -12.72
CA LYS A 141 9.37 10.54 -11.49
C LYS A 141 9.08 11.99 -11.79
N VAL A 142 8.03 12.53 -11.17
CA VAL A 142 7.72 13.96 -11.22
C VAL A 142 8.16 14.58 -9.90
N PRO A 143 9.21 15.44 -9.91
CA PRO A 143 9.71 16.07 -8.70
C PRO A 143 8.73 17.15 -8.20
N MET A 144 8.32 17.02 -6.95
CA MET A 144 7.58 18.06 -6.22
C MET A 144 8.55 18.78 -5.27
N THR A 145 8.50 20.08 -5.24
CA THR A 145 9.45 20.91 -4.46
C THR A 145 8.76 21.78 -3.42
N MET A 146 9.53 22.42 -2.58
CA MET A 146 9.00 23.40 -1.62
C MET A 146 8.34 24.59 -2.31
N GLU A 147 8.84 24.99 -3.48
CA GLU A 147 8.28 26.10 -4.28
C GLU A 147 6.86 25.78 -4.76
N THR A 148 6.57 24.51 -5.03
CA THR A 148 5.22 24.04 -5.40
C THR A 148 4.39 23.62 -4.18
N ASN A 149 4.92 23.80 -2.97
CA ASN A 149 4.32 23.31 -1.73
C ASN A 149 3.98 21.81 -1.82
N PHE A 150 4.84 21.03 -2.47
CA PHE A 150 4.66 19.60 -2.74
C PHE A 150 3.32 19.27 -3.40
N THR A 151 2.78 20.18 -4.20
CA THR A 151 1.55 19.97 -4.96
C THR A 151 1.89 19.52 -6.38
N LEU A 152 1.27 18.44 -6.81
CA LEU A 152 1.34 17.99 -8.20
C LEU A 152 0.38 18.81 -9.06
N THR A 153 0.89 19.40 -10.15
CA THR A 153 0.07 20.17 -11.10
C THR A 153 -0.04 19.45 -12.44
N SER A 154 -1.01 19.82 -13.27
CA SER A 154 -1.19 19.28 -14.62
C SER A 154 0.04 19.51 -15.50
N GLU A 155 0.63 20.70 -15.43
CA GLU A 155 1.82 21.06 -16.20
C GLU A 155 3.03 20.17 -15.88
N MET A 156 3.16 19.78 -14.61
CA MET A 156 4.23 18.89 -14.16
C MET A 156 4.02 17.44 -14.66
N VAL A 157 2.79 17.05 -14.95
CA VAL A 157 2.46 15.72 -15.47
C VAL A 157 2.62 15.68 -17.00
N GLU A 158 2.39 16.81 -17.67
CA GLU A 158 2.50 16.94 -19.13
C GLU A 158 3.96 17.12 -19.62
N ALA A 159 4.88 17.53 -18.72
CA ALA A 159 6.29 17.80 -19.06
C ALA A 159 7.14 16.53 -19.10
#